data_b6af228bdfb4d371f1001e36363197eb
#
_entry.id   b6af228bdfb4d371f1001e36363197eb
#
_cell.length_a   1.000
_cell.length_b   1.000
_cell.length_c   1.000
_cell.angle_alpha   90.00
_cell.angle_beta   90.00
_cell.angle_gamma   90.00
#
_symmetry.space_group_name_H-M   'P 1'
#
loop_
_entity.id
_entity.type
_entity.pdbx_description
1 polymer ?
#
loop_
_entity_poly.entity_id
_entity_poly.type
_entity_poly.pdbx_seq_one_letter_code
_entity_poly.pdbx_strand_id
1 'polypeptide(L)'
;MDKIRVEMKCNDRFFNAGMAAAVIALAIWFAVMLTYFSVVSLVLFLICTGLFVGIVIAFEKIPTIAEADGSELRWKRLLGWKTIRYADILTINCEPEELRGRYSSTQCMRLLITTGEDECELSQIVNTNKMLQDRLDGQETDIPVMRLYEFIKEKSGK
;
A
#
# COMPACT_ATOMS: atom_id res chain seq x y z
N MET A 1 -10.74 14.56 -22.54
CA MET A 1 -9.48 14.22 -21.86
C MET A 1 -9.79 13.02 -21.00
N ASP A 2 -9.27 11.86 -21.37
CA ASP A 2 -9.50 10.65 -20.61
C ASP A 2 -8.64 10.72 -19.35
N LYS A 3 -9.30 10.77 -18.22
CA LYS A 3 -8.65 10.71 -16.89
C LYS A 3 -9.23 9.51 -16.17
N ILE A 4 -8.32 8.68 -15.63
CA ILE A 4 -8.70 7.55 -14.79
C ILE A 4 -8.29 7.85 -13.35
N ARG A 5 -9.19 7.56 -12.41
CA ARG A 5 -8.93 7.60 -10.98
C ARG A 5 -9.22 6.24 -10.38
N VAL A 6 -8.26 5.72 -9.67
CA VAL A 6 -8.37 4.43 -8.98
C VAL A 6 -8.00 4.58 -7.51
N GLU A 7 -8.73 3.86 -6.67
CA GLU A 7 -8.46 3.75 -5.25
C GLU A 7 -7.97 2.32 -4.96
N MET A 8 -6.80 2.22 -4.36
CA MET A 8 -6.13 0.95 -4.13
C MET A 8 -5.86 0.76 -2.64
N LYS A 9 -6.09 -0.45 -2.15
CA LYS A 9 -5.65 -0.85 -0.82
C LYS A 9 -4.22 -1.39 -0.93
N CYS A 10 -3.23 -0.51 -0.72
CA CYS A 10 -1.83 -0.86 -0.85
C CYS A 10 -1.30 -1.63 0.36
N ASN A 11 -0.46 -2.62 0.07
CA ASN A 11 0.41 -3.23 1.07
C ASN A 11 1.76 -2.49 1.05
N ASP A 12 2.10 -1.82 2.16
CA ASP A 12 3.33 -1.04 2.27
C ASP A 12 4.33 -1.80 3.15
N ARG A 13 5.40 -2.30 2.52
CA ARG A 13 6.44 -3.05 3.23
C ARG A 13 7.16 -2.19 4.28
N PHE A 14 7.37 -0.90 3.98
CA PHE A 14 7.98 0.03 4.94
C PHE A 14 7.09 0.27 6.15
N PHE A 15 5.78 0.38 5.93
CA PHE A 15 4.82 0.49 7.02
C PHE A 15 4.81 -0.76 7.88
N ASN A 16 4.79 -1.95 7.27
CA ASN A 16 4.83 -3.22 8.01
C ASN A 16 6.12 -3.39 8.82
N ALA A 17 7.28 -2.99 8.27
CA ALA A 17 8.55 -3.01 8.98
C ALA A 17 8.57 -1.99 10.14
N GLY A 18 8.06 -0.78 9.92
CA GLY A 18 7.91 0.24 10.96
C GLY A 18 6.98 -0.20 12.09
N MET A 19 5.89 -0.88 11.74
CA MET A 19 4.96 -1.49 12.69
C MET A 19 5.64 -2.54 13.57
N ALA A 20 6.41 -3.46 12.96
CA ALA A 20 7.14 -4.48 13.70
C ALA A 20 8.15 -3.84 14.68
N ALA A 21 8.90 -2.83 14.24
CA ALA A 21 9.83 -2.08 15.08
C ALA A 21 9.13 -1.39 16.26
N ALA A 22 7.97 -0.76 16.02
CA ALA A 22 7.21 -0.10 17.06
C ALA A 22 6.62 -1.07 18.09
N VAL A 23 6.15 -2.25 17.66
CA VAL A 23 5.69 -3.31 18.58
C VAL A 23 6.84 -3.79 19.47
N ILE A 24 8.03 -4.00 18.90
CA ILE A 24 9.23 -4.39 19.66
C ILE A 24 9.59 -3.29 20.68
N ALA A 25 9.58 -2.02 20.29
CA ALA A 25 9.88 -0.90 21.18
C ALA A 25 8.88 -0.81 22.34
N LEU A 26 7.58 -1.00 22.07
CA LEU A 26 6.54 -1.04 23.10
C LEU A 26 6.72 -2.23 24.05
N ALA A 27 7.12 -3.40 23.53
CA ALA A 27 7.39 -4.57 24.38
C ALA A 27 8.60 -4.36 25.30
N ILE A 28 9.68 -3.74 24.80
CA ILE A 28 10.85 -3.37 25.60
C ILE A 28 10.45 -2.36 26.68
N TRP A 29 9.70 -1.33 26.32
CA TRP A 29 9.23 -0.33 27.29
C TRP A 29 8.35 -0.96 28.37
N PHE A 30 7.45 -1.88 28.00
CA PHE A 30 6.64 -2.62 28.96
C PHE A 30 7.50 -3.44 29.93
N ALA A 31 8.53 -4.13 29.45
CA ALA A 31 9.47 -4.89 30.30
C ALA A 31 10.22 -3.98 31.27
N VAL A 32 10.67 -2.79 30.82
CA VAL A 32 11.33 -1.80 31.70
C VAL A 32 10.34 -1.25 32.73
N MET A 33 9.08 -1.01 32.34
CA MET A 33 8.05 -0.53 33.26
C MET A 33 7.74 -1.55 34.37
N LEU A 34 7.80 -2.87 34.08
CA LEU A 34 7.62 -3.92 35.10
C LEU A 34 8.73 -3.93 36.14
N THR A 35 9.95 -3.55 35.74
CA THR A 35 11.13 -3.50 36.67
C THR A 35 11.16 -2.21 37.49
N TYR A 36 10.73 -1.08 36.88
CA TYR A 36 10.74 0.26 37.50
C TYR A 36 9.34 0.86 37.49
N PHE A 37 8.43 0.25 38.29
CA PHE A 37 7.04 0.69 38.29
C PHE A 37 6.88 2.14 38.77
N SER A 38 6.29 2.97 37.91
CA SER A 38 5.89 4.34 38.21
C SER A 38 4.53 4.60 37.56
N VAL A 39 3.62 5.26 38.31
CA VAL A 39 2.30 5.64 37.80
C VAL A 39 2.43 6.54 36.57
N VAL A 40 3.40 7.44 36.54
CA VAL A 40 3.68 8.31 35.38
C VAL A 40 4.09 7.49 34.15
N SER A 41 4.96 6.48 34.34
CA SER A 41 5.39 5.58 33.26
C SER A 41 4.22 4.77 32.70
N LEU A 42 3.31 4.32 33.56
CA LEU A 42 2.10 3.59 33.14
C LEU A 42 1.18 4.46 32.30
N VAL A 43 0.91 5.69 32.75
CA VAL A 43 0.04 6.64 32.00
C VAL A 43 0.64 6.96 30.62
N LEU A 44 1.95 7.24 30.56
CA LEU A 44 2.65 7.50 29.30
C LEU A 44 2.60 6.28 28.36
N PHE A 45 2.80 5.06 28.89
CA PHE A 45 2.69 3.83 28.11
C PHE A 45 1.31 3.66 27.50
N LEU A 46 0.24 3.88 28.26
CA LEU A 46 -1.14 3.78 27.76
C LEU A 46 -1.43 4.81 26.67
N ILE A 47 -0.97 6.06 26.85
CA ILE A 47 -1.13 7.10 25.83
C ILE A 47 -0.39 6.74 24.55
N CYS A 48 0.89 6.32 24.63
CA CYS A 48 1.67 5.95 23.46
C CYS A 48 1.08 4.74 22.74
N THR A 49 0.61 3.72 23.48
CA THR A 49 -0.04 2.55 22.92
C THR A 49 -1.36 2.94 22.21
N GLY A 50 -2.16 3.80 22.83
CA GLY A 50 -3.40 4.29 22.23
C GLY A 50 -3.16 5.09 20.95
N LEU A 51 -2.17 5.97 20.93
CA LEU A 51 -1.76 6.71 19.74
C LEU A 51 -1.26 5.77 18.64
N PHE A 52 -0.45 4.79 18.99
CA PHE A 52 0.07 3.80 18.05
C PHE A 52 -1.06 3.01 17.41
N VAL A 53 -1.99 2.46 18.18
CA VAL A 53 -3.16 1.74 17.66
C VAL A 53 -4.02 2.64 16.77
N GLY A 54 -4.23 3.89 17.17
CA GLY A 54 -4.96 4.88 16.36
C GLY A 54 -4.30 5.14 15.01
N ILE A 55 -2.97 5.29 14.98
CA ILE A 55 -2.19 5.45 13.74
C ILE A 55 -2.36 4.21 12.84
N VAL A 56 -2.24 3.02 13.40
CA VAL A 56 -2.41 1.76 12.65
C VAL A 56 -3.77 1.68 11.96
N ILE A 57 -4.84 1.91 12.74
CA ILE A 57 -6.20 1.87 12.21
C ILE A 57 -6.40 2.93 11.12
N ALA A 58 -5.85 4.13 11.31
CA ALA A 58 -5.91 5.19 10.31
C ALA A 58 -5.19 4.78 9.01
N PHE A 59 -4.00 4.19 9.12
CA PHE A 59 -3.23 3.72 7.96
C PHE A 59 -3.93 2.60 7.19
N GLU A 60 -4.58 1.65 7.88
CA GLU A 60 -5.34 0.58 7.21
C GLU A 60 -6.55 1.10 6.43
N LYS A 61 -7.16 2.19 6.89
CA LYS A 61 -8.35 2.77 6.27
C LYS A 61 -8.07 3.75 5.14
N ILE A 62 -6.86 4.34 5.08
CA ILE A 62 -6.52 5.32 4.05
C ILE A 62 -6.11 4.59 2.75
N PRO A 63 -6.92 4.65 1.69
CA PRO A 63 -6.55 4.09 0.40
C PRO A 63 -5.46 4.94 -0.27
N THR A 64 -4.65 4.31 -1.11
CA THR A 64 -3.83 5.03 -2.07
C THR A 64 -4.72 5.43 -3.24
N ILE A 65 -4.77 6.72 -3.51
CA ILE A 65 -5.49 7.28 -4.66
C ILE A 65 -4.47 7.51 -5.76
N ALA A 66 -4.68 6.90 -6.92
CA ALA A 66 -3.90 7.16 -8.12
C ALA A 66 -4.79 7.78 -9.19
N GLU A 67 -4.29 8.82 -9.82
CA GLU A 67 -4.92 9.53 -10.92
C GLU A 67 -3.95 9.52 -12.11
N ALA A 68 -4.40 9.02 -13.24
CA ALA A 68 -3.67 9.04 -14.49
C ALA A 68 -4.45 9.88 -15.52
N ASP A 69 -3.77 10.79 -16.17
CA ASP A 69 -4.31 11.59 -17.28
C ASP A 69 -3.54 11.30 -18.58
N GLY A 70 -3.69 12.14 -19.59
CA GLY A 70 -3.04 11.95 -20.89
C GLY A 70 -1.51 12.10 -20.89
N SER A 71 -0.88 12.61 -19.83
CA SER A 71 0.54 12.97 -19.80
C SER A 71 1.29 12.51 -18.55
N GLU A 72 0.59 12.31 -17.44
CA GLU A 72 1.22 12.03 -16.18
C GLU A 72 0.38 11.08 -15.29
N LEU A 73 1.09 10.38 -14.40
CA LEU A 73 0.53 9.61 -13.29
C LEU A 73 0.79 10.39 -12.00
N ARG A 74 -0.26 10.59 -11.22
CA ARG A 74 -0.19 11.14 -9.87
C ARG A 74 -0.74 10.16 -8.86
N TRP A 75 -0.09 10.04 -7.72
CA TRP A 75 -0.65 9.24 -6.64
C TRP A 75 -0.42 9.88 -5.28
N LYS A 76 -1.31 9.58 -4.36
CA LYS A 76 -1.29 10.08 -3.00
C LYS A 76 -1.72 8.99 -2.03
N ARG A 77 -1.00 8.86 -0.91
CA ARG A 77 -1.43 8.01 0.20
C ARG A 77 -1.70 8.82 1.48
N LEU A 78 -0.71 9.50 2.01
CA LEU A 78 -0.81 10.29 3.24
C LEU A 78 -0.29 11.71 3.08
N LEU A 79 0.90 11.85 2.57
CA LEU A 79 1.64 13.09 2.50
C LEU A 79 1.93 13.44 1.03
N GLY A 80 1.23 14.47 0.54
CA GLY A 80 1.51 15.05 -0.76
C GLY A 80 1.23 14.14 -1.96
N TRP A 81 1.13 14.75 -3.12
CA TRP A 81 1.04 14.07 -4.40
C TRP A 81 2.45 13.79 -4.92
N LYS A 82 2.68 12.57 -5.35
CA LYS A 82 3.82 12.21 -6.19
C LYS A 82 3.36 12.18 -7.64
N THR A 83 4.22 12.61 -8.55
CA THR A 83 3.89 12.71 -9.98
C THR A 83 5.02 12.12 -10.80
N ILE A 84 4.68 11.32 -11.81
CA ILE A 84 5.58 10.79 -12.84
C ILE A 84 5.01 11.17 -14.20
N ARG A 85 5.82 11.77 -15.07
CA ARG A 85 5.46 12.03 -16.47
C ARG A 85 5.69 10.77 -17.30
N TYR A 86 4.81 10.48 -18.23
CA TYR A 86 4.96 9.28 -19.07
C TYR A 86 6.22 9.31 -19.93
N ALA A 87 6.72 10.52 -20.28
CA ALA A 87 7.98 10.68 -20.99
C ALA A 87 9.19 10.13 -20.20
N ASP A 88 9.13 10.19 -18.87
CA ASP A 88 10.22 9.78 -17.99
C ASP A 88 10.18 8.28 -17.66
N ILE A 89 9.10 7.58 -18.03
CA ILE A 89 8.96 6.14 -17.80
C ILE A 89 9.87 5.39 -18.75
N LEU A 90 10.75 4.54 -18.23
CA LEU A 90 11.58 3.62 -18.99
C LEU A 90 10.88 2.30 -19.21
N THR A 91 10.36 1.70 -18.14
CA THR A 91 9.63 0.44 -18.18
C THR A 91 8.41 0.47 -17.27
N ILE A 92 7.38 -0.26 -17.66
CA ILE A 92 6.18 -0.46 -16.86
C ILE A 92 5.81 -1.95 -16.89
N ASN A 93 5.71 -2.55 -15.71
CA ASN A 93 5.34 -3.95 -15.53
C ASN A 93 4.22 -4.10 -14.51
N CYS A 94 3.31 -5.03 -14.76
CA CYS A 94 2.28 -5.39 -13.80
C CYS A 94 2.33 -6.91 -13.58
N GLU A 95 2.71 -7.31 -12.38
CA GLU A 95 2.98 -8.71 -12.05
C GLU A 95 2.20 -9.15 -10.82
N PRO A 96 1.69 -10.39 -10.80
CA PRO A 96 1.14 -10.98 -9.59
C PRO A 96 2.28 -11.28 -8.60
N GLU A 97 2.13 -10.88 -7.37
CA GLU A 97 3.06 -11.18 -6.28
C GLU A 97 2.32 -11.93 -5.17
N GLU A 98 2.89 -13.05 -4.73
CA GLU A 98 2.39 -13.77 -3.58
C GLU A 98 3.16 -13.35 -2.32
N LEU A 99 2.48 -12.67 -1.41
CA LEU A 99 3.03 -12.33 -0.11
C LEU A 99 2.80 -13.49 0.85
N ARG A 100 3.85 -14.28 1.07
CA ARG A 100 3.80 -15.42 1.98
C ARG A 100 4.00 -14.94 3.41
N GLY A 101 2.95 -15.03 4.22
CA GLY A 101 3.02 -14.93 5.68
C GLY A 101 3.24 -16.31 6.31
N ARG A 102 3.55 -16.32 7.61
CA ARG A 102 3.80 -17.59 8.35
C ARG A 102 2.58 -18.53 8.37
N TYR A 103 1.36 -17.98 8.27
CA TYR A 103 0.09 -18.71 8.38
C TYR A 103 -0.89 -18.42 7.25
N SER A 104 -0.57 -17.53 6.33
CA SER A 104 -1.43 -17.17 5.21
C SER A 104 -0.62 -16.66 4.04
N SER A 105 -1.10 -16.90 2.83
CA SER A 105 -0.61 -16.22 1.62
C SER A 105 -1.64 -15.18 1.18
N THR A 106 -1.16 -14.01 0.81
CA THR A 106 -1.99 -12.93 0.26
C THR A 106 -1.53 -12.64 -1.15
N GLN A 107 -2.42 -12.71 -2.10
CA GLN A 107 -2.11 -12.34 -3.48
C GLN A 107 -2.21 -10.82 -3.65
N CYS A 108 -1.21 -10.25 -4.28
CA CYS A 108 -1.14 -8.84 -4.64
C CYS A 108 -0.89 -8.70 -6.14
N MET A 109 -1.43 -7.67 -6.75
CA MET A 109 -0.99 -7.20 -8.06
C MET A 109 -0.04 -6.02 -7.82
N ARG A 110 1.15 -6.12 -8.40
CA ARG A 110 2.23 -5.15 -8.25
C ARG A 110 2.45 -4.44 -9.58
N LEU A 111 2.28 -3.13 -9.59
CA LEU A 111 2.63 -2.24 -10.69
C LEU A 111 4.00 -1.63 -10.39
N LEU A 112 4.97 -1.93 -11.23
CA LEU A 112 6.33 -1.42 -11.16
C LEU A 112 6.56 -0.45 -12.30
N ILE A 113 6.91 0.77 -11.99
CA ILE A 113 7.23 1.83 -12.95
C ILE A 113 8.67 2.26 -12.68
N THR A 114 9.55 2.05 -13.65
CA THR A 114 10.95 2.47 -13.57
C THR A 114 11.13 3.75 -14.38
N THR A 115 11.70 4.74 -13.76
CA THR A 115 12.15 5.99 -14.40
C THR A 115 13.67 6.05 -14.40
N GLY A 116 14.25 7.05 -15.03
CA GLY A 116 15.72 7.22 -15.05
C GLY A 116 16.34 7.51 -13.67
N GLU A 117 15.54 8.01 -12.73
CA GLU A 117 16.01 8.43 -11.41
C GLU A 117 15.47 7.57 -10.27
N ASP A 118 14.23 7.05 -10.41
CA ASP A 118 13.52 6.37 -9.34
C ASP A 118 12.72 5.15 -9.83
N GLU A 119 12.44 4.25 -8.90
CA GLU A 119 11.50 3.14 -9.04
C GLU A 119 10.23 3.43 -8.23
N CYS A 120 9.08 3.39 -8.89
CA CYS A 120 7.78 3.52 -8.24
C CYS A 120 7.07 2.18 -8.19
N GLU A 121 6.71 1.75 -7.00
CA GLU A 121 5.96 0.52 -6.77
C GLU A 121 4.58 0.87 -6.21
N LEU A 122 3.54 0.41 -6.92
CA LEU A 122 2.15 0.45 -6.44
C LEU A 122 1.64 -0.97 -6.37
N SER A 123 1.31 -1.45 -5.18
CA SER A 123 0.81 -2.81 -4.98
C SER A 123 -0.61 -2.79 -4.41
N GLN A 124 -1.46 -3.65 -4.92
CA GLN A 124 -2.83 -3.81 -4.49
C GLN A 124 -3.09 -5.24 -4.01
N ILE A 125 -3.68 -5.37 -2.82
CA ILE A 125 -4.15 -6.66 -2.32
C ILE A 125 -5.35 -7.10 -3.15
N VAL A 126 -5.29 -8.32 -3.68
CA VAL A 126 -6.35 -8.92 -4.48
C VAL A 126 -7.12 -9.93 -3.63
N ASN A 127 -8.44 -9.79 -3.60
CA ASN A 127 -9.28 -10.76 -2.92
C ASN A 127 -9.54 -11.97 -3.84
N THR A 128 -8.78 -13.04 -3.62
CA THR A 128 -8.83 -14.27 -4.43
C THR A 128 -10.22 -14.91 -4.44
N ASN A 129 -10.94 -14.84 -3.30
CA ASN A 129 -12.30 -15.39 -3.23
C ASN A 129 -13.26 -14.63 -4.14
N LYS A 130 -13.14 -13.30 -4.17
CA LYS A 130 -13.93 -12.47 -5.08
C LYS A 130 -13.60 -12.78 -6.54
N MET A 131 -12.31 -12.93 -6.89
CA MET A 131 -11.90 -13.30 -8.25
C MET A 131 -12.48 -14.64 -8.69
N LEU A 132 -12.49 -15.63 -7.81
CA LEU A 132 -13.08 -16.94 -8.09
C LEU A 132 -14.60 -16.82 -8.30
N GLN A 133 -15.27 -16.04 -7.49
CA GLN A 133 -16.71 -15.83 -7.58
C GLN A 133 -17.07 -15.10 -8.89
N ASP A 134 -16.38 -14.01 -9.21
CA ASP A 134 -16.58 -13.28 -10.47
C ASP A 134 -16.38 -14.19 -11.69
N ARG A 135 -15.35 -15.07 -11.68
CA ARG A 135 -15.12 -16.07 -12.73
C ARG A 135 -16.25 -17.08 -12.85
N LEU A 136 -16.77 -17.55 -11.72
CA LEU A 136 -17.92 -18.49 -11.72
C LEU A 136 -19.18 -17.84 -12.27
N ASP A 137 -19.35 -16.54 -12.02
CA ASP A 137 -20.45 -15.75 -12.51
C ASP A 137 -20.26 -15.23 -13.95
N GLY A 138 -19.12 -15.59 -14.59
CA GLY A 138 -18.77 -15.16 -15.96
C GLY A 138 -18.46 -13.66 -16.05
N GLN A 139 -18.13 -13.03 -14.94
CA GLN A 139 -17.76 -11.61 -14.87
C GLN A 139 -16.24 -11.45 -14.84
N GLU A 140 -15.76 -10.44 -15.53
CA GLU A 140 -14.35 -10.07 -15.47
C GLU A 140 -14.07 -9.29 -14.17
N THR A 141 -13.14 -9.80 -13.37
CA THR A 141 -12.81 -9.14 -12.09
C THR A 141 -12.14 -7.81 -12.35
N ASP A 142 -12.78 -6.74 -11.92
CA ASP A 142 -12.20 -5.40 -12.00
C ASP A 142 -11.08 -5.22 -10.96
N ILE A 143 -9.84 -5.19 -11.44
CA ILE A 143 -8.65 -4.94 -10.62
C ILE A 143 -8.15 -3.52 -10.93
N PRO A 144 -8.36 -2.55 -10.03
CA PRO A 144 -8.00 -1.15 -10.24
C PRO A 144 -6.56 -0.91 -10.70
N VAL A 145 -5.58 -1.66 -10.18
CA VAL A 145 -4.18 -1.52 -10.57
C VAL A 145 -3.94 -2.00 -12.02
N MET A 146 -4.67 -3.01 -12.50
CA MET A 146 -4.57 -3.46 -13.90
C MET A 146 -5.15 -2.43 -14.86
N ARG A 147 -6.30 -1.84 -14.52
CA ARG A 147 -6.87 -0.74 -15.33
C ARG A 147 -5.91 0.44 -15.43
N LEU A 148 -5.24 0.76 -14.30
CA LEU A 148 -4.22 1.81 -14.27
C LEU A 148 -3.04 1.47 -15.17
N TYR A 149 -2.55 0.22 -15.10
CA TYR A 149 -1.47 -0.28 -15.95
C TYR A 149 -1.81 -0.18 -17.44
N GLU A 150 -2.97 -0.67 -17.86
CA GLU A 150 -3.42 -0.64 -19.25
C GLU A 150 -3.54 0.79 -19.77
N PHE A 151 -4.13 1.68 -18.96
CA PHE A 151 -4.24 3.09 -19.31
C PHE A 151 -2.88 3.76 -19.52
N ILE A 152 -1.94 3.55 -18.59
CA ILE A 152 -0.60 4.14 -18.68
C ILE A 152 0.16 3.56 -19.88
N LYS A 153 0.05 2.24 -20.11
CA LYS A 153 0.68 1.55 -21.23
C LYS A 153 0.18 2.10 -22.56
N GLU A 154 -1.14 2.27 -22.70
CA GLU A 154 -1.74 2.88 -23.91
C GLU A 154 -1.23 4.31 -24.17
N LYS A 155 -1.17 5.14 -23.11
CA LYS A 155 -0.78 6.55 -23.24
C LYS A 155 0.72 6.76 -23.34
N SER A 156 1.55 5.91 -22.71
CA SER A 156 3.02 5.97 -22.77
C SER A 156 3.59 5.34 -24.04
N GLY A 157 2.83 4.47 -24.73
CA GLY A 157 3.29 3.73 -25.90
C GLY A 157 4.36 2.69 -25.60
N LYS A 158 4.46 2.22 -24.34
CA LYS A 158 5.52 1.29 -23.87
C LYS A 158 4.96 -0.03 -23.38
#